data_d19c5edb2c6f5213d13b45a1306f0692
#
_entry.id   d19c5edb2c6f5213d13b45a1306f0692
#
_cell.length_a   1.000
_cell.length_b   1.000
_cell.length_c   1.000
_cell.angle_alpha   90.00
_cell.angle_beta   90.00
_cell.angle_gamma   90.00
#
_symmetry.space_group_name_H-M   'P 1'
#
loop_
_entity.id
_entity.type
_entity.pdbx_description
1 polymer ?
#
loop_
_entity_poly.entity_id
_entity_poly.type
_entity_poly.pdbx_seq_one_letter_code
_entity_poly.pdbx_strand_id
1 'polypeptide(L)'
;MPLGREASQPGAPVPMSAMAADPGAPQADLAEAPPLVAELGEAGAGLTYRIQRPLAVPADGGPHKTVIAQLALDAALDYLAVPVLAAEAYLRATVTNTSPLLLLPGPARIFHDTRFTGETSLDTVASGEEFELQLGVDDQIRVERKLRRRSTSKAVIGGTRTIDIGYEITVENHRQDKAQVSVHDHIPVSADGDIKVRLRETSPDPAGQDDLGELTWELSLDGGQTATIRYRFTVEHPAQVTVTGL
;
A
#
# COMPACT_ATOMS: atom_id res chain seq x y z
N MET A 1 -66.39 46.86 23.20
CA MET A 1 -65.43 47.44 22.24
C MET A 1 -64.45 46.36 21.94
N PRO A 2 -64.51 45.68 20.76
CA PRO A 2 -63.44 44.74 20.29
C PRO A 2 -62.52 45.43 19.34
N LEU A 3 -61.24 45.24 19.58
CA LEU A 3 -60.15 45.68 18.73
C LEU A 3 -60.00 44.77 17.49
N GLY A 4 -60.04 45.34 16.32
CA GLY A 4 -59.94 44.67 15.05
C GLY A 4 -58.54 44.10 14.80
N ARG A 5 -58.51 42.89 14.30
CA ARG A 5 -57.35 42.24 13.74
C ARG A 5 -57.28 42.60 12.25
N GLU A 6 -56.27 43.36 11.85
CA GLU A 6 -55.88 43.52 10.43
C GLU A 6 -55.20 42.25 9.93
N ALA A 7 -55.77 41.70 8.87
CA ALA A 7 -55.20 40.56 8.16
C ALA A 7 -54.22 41.07 7.13
N SER A 8 -52.95 40.68 7.26
CA SER A 8 -51.92 40.90 6.25
C SER A 8 -52.14 40.00 5.02
N GLN A 9 -52.25 40.57 3.87
CA GLN A 9 -52.35 39.88 2.58
C GLN A 9 -51.00 39.24 2.20
N PRO A 10 -50.98 38.02 1.61
CA PRO A 10 -49.76 37.44 1.08
C PRO A 10 -49.34 38.14 -0.22
N GLY A 11 -48.09 38.58 -0.27
CA GLY A 11 -47.48 39.19 -1.43
C GLY A 11 -47.36 38.25 -2.64
N ALA A 12 -47.64 38.75 -3.80
CA ALA A 12 -47.58 38.06 -5.06
C ALA A 12 -46.13 37.64 -5.40
N PRO A 13 -45.93 36.50 -6.07
CA PRO A 13 -44.58 36.07 -6.49
C PRO A 13 -44.03 36.96 -7.60
N VAL A 14 -42.79 37.44 -7.41
CA VAL A 14 -42.02 38.16 -8.44
C VAL A 14 -41.54 37.15 -9.48
N PRO A 15 -41.70 37.42 -10.79
CA PRO A 15 -41.18 36.53 -11.82
C PRO A 15 -39.65 36.59 -11.83
N MET A 16 -38.98 35.43 -11.59
CA MET A 16 -37.58 35.30 -11.88
C MET A 16 -37.37 35.35 -13.39
N SER A 17 -36.78 36.45 -13.86
CA SER A 17 -36.25 36.52 -15.22
C SER A 17 -35.15 35.49 -15.38
N ALA A 18 -35.40 34.49 -16.22
CA ALA A 18 -34.36 33.58 -16.70
C ALA A 18 -33.37 34.41 -17.51
N MET A 19 -32.15 34.60 -16.98
CA MET A 19 -31.02 35.06 -17.76
C MET A 19 -30.73 33.98 -18.82
N ALA A 20 -31.04 34.28 -20.06
CA ALA A 20 -30.61 33.49 -21.20
C ALA A 20 -29.07 33.48 -21.22
N ALA A 21 -28.50 32.27 -21.18
CA ALA A 21 -27.06 32.09 -21.38
C ALA A 21 -26.73 32.58 -22.80
N ASP A 22 -25.77 33.47 -22.89
CA ASP A 22 -25.19 33.95 -24.15
C ASP A 22 -24.45 32.81 -24.84
N PRO A 23 -24.87 32.31 -26.02
CA PRO A 23 -24.19 31.21 -26.72
C PRO A 23 -22.86 31.61 -27.37
N GLY A 24 -22.36 32.81 -27.10
CA GLY A 24 -21.15 33.36 -27.72
C GLY A 24 -19.95 33.57 -26.79
N ALA A 25 -20.00 33.12 -25.51
CA ALA A 25 -18.81 33.19 -24.69
C ALA A 25 -17.76 32.20 -25.22
N PRO A 26 -16.53 32.64 -25.54
CA PRO A 26 -15.46 31.75 -25.95
C PRO A 26 -15.22 30.79 -24.79
N GLN A 27 -15.46 29.48 -25.01
CA GLN A 27 -14.95 28.45 -24.15
C GLN A 27 -13.42 28.61 -24.18
N ALA A 28 -12.86 29.12 -23.08
CA ALA A 28 -11.43 29.11 -22.89
C ALA A 28 -11.04 27.61 -22.91
N ASP A 29 -10.40 27.23 -24.01
CA ASP A 29 -9.70 25.97 -24.11
C ASP A 29 -8.73 25.96 -22.94
N LEU A 30 -9.03 25.14 -21.90
CA LEU A 30 -8.11 24.88 -20.80
C LEU A 30 -6.98 24.05 -21.40
N ALA A 31 -6.10 24.72 -22.15
CA ALA A 31 -4.86 24.12 -22.60
C ALA A 31 -4.17 23.59 -21.32
N GLU A 32 -4.02 22.30 -21.27
CA GLU A 32 -3.31 21.61 -20.21
C GLU A 32 -1.92 22.26 -20.11
N ALA A 33 -1.66 22.93 -18.98
CA ALA A 33 -0.39 23.63 -18.80
C ALA A 33 0.72 22.58 -18.87
N PRO A 34 1.79 22.81 -19.64
CA PRO A 34 2.88 21.86 -19.74
C PRO A 34 3.41 21.54 -18.36
N PRO A 35 3.79 20.26 -18.11
CA PRO A 35 4.27 19.84 -16.80
C PRO A 35 5.48 20.67 -16.39
N LEU A 36 5.47 21.16 -15.15
CA LEU A 36 6.58 21.91 -14.56
C LEU A 36 7.72 20.93 -14.30
N VAL A 37 8.74 20.94 -15.14
CA VAL A 37 9.96 20.15 -14.95
C VAL A 37 11.11 21.12 -14.72
N ALA A 38 11.80 21.00 -13.59
CA ALA A 38 13.04 21.74 -13.35
C ALA A 38 14.15 21.18 -14.25
N GLU A 39 15.04 22.04 -14.71
CA GLU A 39 16.25 21.60 -15.40
C GLU A 39 17.32 21.20 -14.36
N LEU A 40 17.90 20.02 -14.53
CA LEU A 40 19.03 19.57 -13.76
C LEU A 40 20.30 20.19 -14.33
N GLY A 41 20.99 20.99 -13.54
CA GLY A 41 22.29 21.56 -13.88
C GLY A 41 23.37 21.01 -12.97
N GLU A 42 24.55 20.74 -13.53
CA GLU A 42 25.75 20.47 -12.75
C GLU A 42 26.43 21.79 -12.43
N ALA A 43 26.55 22.13 -11.15
CA ALA A 43 27.29 23.29 -10.69
C ALA A 43 28.41 22.80 -9.74
N GLY A 44 29.58 22.48 -10.31
CA GLY A 44 30.71 21.95 -9.56
C GLY A 44 30.45 20.52 -9.05
N ALA A 45 30.62 20.29 -7.75
CA ALA A 45 30.37 18.98 -7.12
C ALA A 45 28.91 18.78 -6.64
N GLY A 46 28.00 19.69 -6.99
CA GLY A 46 26.62 19.67 -6.51
C GLY A 46 25.58 19.63 -7.63
N LEU A 47 24.42 19.04 -7.34
CA LEU A 47 23.25 19.06 -8.23
C LEU A 47 22.45 20.35 -7.99
N THR A 48 22.07 21.01 -9.08
CA THR A 48 21.27 22.23 -9.04
C THR A 48 19.97 22.03 -9.80
N TYR A 49 18.84 22.28 -9.13
CA TYR A 49 17.51 22.26 -9.75
C TYR A 49 17.12 23.69 -10.13
N ARG A 50 17.05 23.98 -11.42
CA ARG A 50 16.66 25.30 -11.93
C ARG A 50 15.17 25.30 -12.25
N ILE A 51 14.40 26.11 -11.52
CA ILE A 51 12.99 26.32 -11.79
C ILE A 51 12.86 27.31 -12.96
N GLN A 52 12.09 26.95 -13.99
CA GLN A 52 11.98 27.75 -15.22
C GLN A 52 11.16 29.03 -15.06
N ARG A 53 10.39 29.18 -13.98
CA ARG A 53 9.58 30.38 -13.74
C ARG A 53 10.10 31.18 -12.55
N PRO A 54 10.01 32.51 -12.60
CA PRO A 54 10.31 33.36 -11.44
C PRO A 54 9.37 33.03 -10.28
N LEU A 55 9.91 32.92 -9.08
CA LEU A 55 9.16 32.74 -7.85
C LEU A 55 9.28 33.99 -6.99
N ALA A 56 8.15 34.46 -6.47
CA ALA A 56 8.15 35.48 -5.44
C ALA A 56 8.37 34.80 -4.08
N VAL A 57 9.50 35.07 -3.43
CA VAL A 57 9.77 34.61 -2.08
C VAL A 57 9.62 35.81 -1.15
N PRO A 58 8.60 35.84 -0.28
CA PRO A 58 8.43 36.91 0.70
C PRO A 58 9.63 36.98 1.67
N ALA A 59 10.03 38.17 2.06
CA ALA A 59 11.12 38.40 3.00
C ALA A 59 10.59 38.42 4.45
N ASP A 60 9.75 37.46 4.83
CA ASP A 60 9.10 37.36 6.13
C ASP A 60 9.82 36.43 7.11
N GLY A 61 10.94 35.82 6.69
CA GLY A 61 11.74 34.88 7.48
C GLY A 61 11.09 33.51 7.69
N GLY A 62 9.92 33.25 7.10
CA GLY A 62 9.22 31.98 7.17
C GLY A 62 9.65 30.97 6.09
N PRO A 63 9.37 29.67 6.27
CA PRO A 63 9.59 28.66 5.23
C PRO A 63 8.51 28.73 4.16
N HIS A 64 8.91 28.84 2.89
CA HIS A 64 8.00 28.87 1.74
C HIS A 64 8.16 27.60 0.91
N LYS A 65 7.04 26.84 0.71
CA LYS A 65 7.03 25.66 -0.14
C LYS A 65 6.80 26.06 -1.61
N THR A 66 7.57 25.46 -2.50
CA THR A 66 7.37 25.63 -3.93
C THR A 66 7.46 24.27 -4.64
N VAL A 67 6.74 24.15 -5.76
CA VAL A 67 6.83 22.98 -6.63
C VAL A 67 8.04 23.15 -7.54
N ILE A 68 8.97 22.19 -7.46
CA ILE A 68 10.17 22.14 -8.29
C ILE A 68 9.87 21.40 -9.61
N ALA A 69 9.19 20.26 -9.51
CA ALA A 69 8.79 19.47 -10.66
C ALA A 69 7.47 18.75 -10.39
N GLN A 70 6.78 18.41 -11.46
CA GLN A 70 5.65 17.50 -11.47
C GLN A 70 5.96 16.40 -12.47
N LEU A 71 6.10 15.17 -11.97
CA LEU A 71 6.51 14.01 -12.76
C LEU A 71 5.34 13.05 -12.89
N ALA A 72 5.10 12.55 -14.09
CA ALA A 72 4.23 11.42 -14.34
C ALA A 72 5.12 10.17 -14.44
N LEU A 73 5.00 9.26 -13.48
CA LEU A 73 5.78 8.03 -13.43
C LEU A 73 4.82 6.84 -13.46
N ASP A 74 5.18 5.81 -14.22
CA ASP A 74 4.40 4.58 -14.26
C ASP A 74 4.62 3.79 -12.96
N ALA A 75 3.54 3.23 -12.44
CA ALA A 75 3.55 2.44 -11.22
C ALA A 75 2.91 1.07 -11.46
N ALA A 76 3.58 0.01 -11.03
CA ALA A 76 2.97 -1.29 -10.87
C ALA A 76 2.33 -1.38 -9.47
N LEU A 77 1.06 -1.78 -9.42
CA LEU A 77 0.31 -1.88 -8.17
C LEU A 77 0.11 -3.35 -7.79
N ASP A 78 0.41 -3.68 -6.55
CA ASP A 78 0.12 -4.96 -5.94
C ASP A 78 -0.29 -4.79 -4.47
N TYR A 79 -0.70 -5.89 -3.84
CA TYR A 79 -1.04 -5.93 -2.42
C TYR A 79 -0.03 -6.78 -1.67
N LEU A 80 0.48 -6.26 -0.58
CA LEU A 80 1.30 -7.02 0.37
C LEU A 80 0.45 -7.43 1.57
N ALA A 81 0.43 -8.72 1.87
CA ALA A 81 -0.23 -9.27 3.05
C ALA A 81 0.75 -10.09 3.89
N VAL A 82 0.85 -9.76 5.18
CA VAL A 82 1.67 -10.48 6.15
C VAL A 82 0.76 -10.93 7.31
N PRO A 83 -0.06 -11.98 7.12
CA PRO A 83 -1.17 -12.30 8.00
C PRO A 83 -0.75 -12.78 9.39
N VAL A 84 0.52 -13.08 9.62
CA VAL A 84 1.07 -13.35 10.96
C VAL A 84 1.17 -12.05 11.78
N LEU A 85 1.32 -10.89 11.14
CA LEU A 85 1.44 -9.58 11.79
C LEU A 85 0.10 -8.85 11.85
N ALA A 86 -0.64 -8.83 10.75
CA ALA A 86 -1.94 -8.15 10.63
C ALA A 86 -2.84 -8.84 9.61
N ALA A 87 -4.16 -8.82 9.87
CA ALA A 87 -5.16 -9.38 8.96
C ALA A 87 -5.56 -8.37 7.87
N GLU A 88 -4.61 -7.59 7.38
CA GLU A 88 -4.79 -6.49 6.46
C GLU A 88 -3.92 -6.70 5.21
N ALA A 89 -4.38 -6.17 4.07
CA ALA A 89 -3.60 -6.09 2.86
C ALA A 89 -3.24 -4.61 2.59
N TYR A 90 -1.97 -4.37 2.34
CA TYR A 90 -1.43 -3.04 2.07
C TYR A 90 -1.24 -2.87 0.57
N LEU A 91 -1.90 -1.87 -0.01
CA LEU A 91 -1.66 -1.50 -1.40
C LEU A 91 -0.26 -0.92 -1.52
N ARG A 92 0.54 -1.48 -2.43
CA ARG A 92 1.91 -1.09 -2.71
C ARG A 92 2.04 -0.64 -4.16
N ALA A 93 2.83 0.39 -4.39
CA ALA A 93 3.21 0.83 -5.71
C ALA A 93 4.72 0.69 -5.88
N THR A 94 5.12 -0.05 -6.89
CA THR A 94 6.50 -0.13 -7.37
C THR A 94 6.64 0.84 -8.53
N VAL A 95 7.50 1.84 -8.37
CA VAL A 95 7.66 2.97 -9.30
C VAL A 95 9.10 3.04 -9.78
N THR A 96 9.30 3.18 -11.09
CA THR A 96 10.63 3.48 -11.66
C THR A 96 10.76 4.98 -11.90
N ASN A 97 11.81 5.60 -11.40
CA ASN A 97 12.11 6.99 -11.70
C ASN A 97 12.61 7.13 -13.15
N THR A 98 11.68 7.22 -14.09
CA THR A 98 12.00 7.41 -15.51
C THR A 98 12.38 8.85 -15.87
N SER A 99 12.34 9.77 -14.90
CA SER A 99 12.72 11.17 -15.12
C SER A 99 14.25 11.33 -15.12
N PRO A 100 14.76 12.42 -15.71
CA PRO A 100 16.19 12.75 -15.64
C PRO A 100 16.61 13.29 -14.25
N LEU A 101 15.66 13.49 -13.34
CA LEU A 101 15.92 14.13 -12.05
C LEU A 101 16.30 13.07 -11.00
N LEU A 102 17.26 13.42 -10.14
CA LEU A 102 17.49 12.72 -8.88
C LEU A 102 16.36 13.12 -7.91
N LEU A 103 15.60 12.17 -7.39
CA LEU A 103 14.66 12.46 -6.31
C LEU A 103 15.43 12.55 -5.00
N LEU A 104 15.27 13.68 -4.30
CA LEU A 104 15.99 13.91 -3.05
C LEU A 104 15.24 13.27 -1.87
N PRO A 105 15.97 12.86 -0.83
CA PRO A 105 15.36 12.27 0.35
C PRO A 105 14.52 13.29 1.11
N GLY A 106 13.43 12.84 1.70
CA GLY A 106 12.57 13.70 2.50
C GLY A 106 11.20 13.13 2.79
N PRO A 107 10.39 13.85 3.59
CA PRO A 107 9.03 13.43 3.91
C PRO A 107 8.14 13.49 2.67
N ALA A 108 7.43 12.40 2.41
CA ALA A 108 6.49 12.28 1.31
C ALA A 108 5.07 12.06 1.85
N ARG A 109 4.10 12.76 1.25
CA ARG A 109 2.68 12.57 1.52
C ARG A 109 2.07 11.79 0.39
N ILE A 110 1.35 10.74 0.75
CA ILE A 110 0.75 9.83 -0.20
C ILE A 110 -0.74 10.09 -0.30
N PHE A 111 -1.21 10.20 -1.53
CA PHE A 111 -2.62 10.31 -1.85
C PHE A 111 -2.98 9.20 -2.86
N HIS A 112 -4.03 8.45 -2.57
CA HIS A 112 -4.63 7.52 -3.51
C HIS A 112 -5.95 8.12 -3.99
N ASP A 113 -6.09 8.35 -5.27
CA ASP A 113 -7.12 9.23 -5.87
C ASP A 113 -7.05 10.65 -5.25
N THR A 114 -8.06 11.03 -4.50
CA THR A 114 -8.10 12.32 -3.78
C THR A 114 -7.99 12.17 -2.25
N ARG A 115 -7.81 10.94 -1.76
CA ARG A 115 -7.76 10.64 -0.33
C ARG A 115 -6.30 10.63 0.14
N PHE A 116 -6.03 11.37 1.21
CA PHE A 116 -4.75 11.22 1.94
C PHE A 116 -4.71 9.85 2.60
N THR A 117 -3.67 9.06 2.33
CA THR A 117 -3.50 7.69 2.85
C THR A 117 -2.39 7.59 3.90
N GLY A 118 -1.41 8.49 3.85
CA GLY A 118 -0.36 8.47 4.86
C GLY A 118 0.85 9.34 4.50
N GLU A 119 1.82 9.30 5.39
CA GLU A 119 3.14 9.93 5.23
C GLU A 119 4.22 8.83 5.28
N THR A 120 5.24 8.98 4.47
CA THR A 120 6.42 8.13 4.45
C THR A 120 7.66 9.01 4.27
N SER A 121 8.83 8.41 4.29
CA SER A 121 10.07 9.08 3.88
C SER A 121 10.52 8.48 2.56
N LEU A 122 10.78 9.34 1.60
CA LEU A 122 11.44 8.94 0.37
C LEU A 122 12.94 8.96 0.60
N ASP A 123 13.63 7.92 0.16
CA ASP A 123 15.08 7.91 0.09
C ASP A 123 15.57 8.62 -1.19
N THR A 124 16.87 8.74 -1.37
CA THR A 124 17.43 9.24 -2.62
C THR A 124 17.16 8.22 -3.73
N VAL A 125 16.50 8.64 -4.82
CA VAL A 125 16.19 7.76 -5.95
C VAL A 125 16.80 8.35 -7.23
N ALA A 126 17.76 7.63 -7.80
CA ALA A 126 18.43 8.02 -9.04
C ALA A 126 17.50 7.84 -10.26
N SER A 127 17.88 8.47 -11.38
CA SER A 127 17.21 8.22 -12.65
C SER A 127 17.39 6.74 -13.07
N GLY A 128 16.29 6.07 -13.42
CA GLY A 128 16.24 4.66 -13.75
C GLY A 128 16.15 3.72 -12.53
N GLU A 129 16.21 4.23 -11.32
CA GLU A 129 16.09 3.44 -10.09
C GLU A 129 14.62 3.18 -9.74
N GLU A 130 14.37 1.99 -9.19
CA GLU A 130 13.05 1.55 -8.72
C GLU A 130 12.91 1.78 -7.22
N PHE A 131 11.74 2.21 -6.80
CA PHE A 131 11.40 2.40 -5.39
C PHE A 131 9.96 2.01 -5.10
N GLU A 132 9.68 1.67 -3.85
CA GLU A 132 8.36 1.24 -3.40
C GLU A 132 7.69 2.30 -2.53
N LEU A 133 6.38 2.44 -2.70
CA LEU A 133 5.52 3.30 -1.90
C LEU A 133 4.36 2.50 -1.32
N GLN A 134 4.11 2.64 -0.02
CA GLN A 134 2.95 2.07 0.65
C GLN A 134 1.77 3.04 0.51
N LEU A 135 0.72 2.62 -0.19
CA LEU A 135 -0.45 3.46 -0.47
C LEU A 135 -1.56 3.33 0.59
N GLY A 136 -1.32 2.53 1.63
CA GLY A 136 -2.25 2.31 2.73
C GLY A 136 -2.98 0.97 2.67
N VAL A 137 -3.88 0.75 3.63
CA VAL A 137 -4.69 -0.47 3.73
C VAL A 137 -5.87 -0.41 2.77
N ASP A 138 -6.18 -1.53 2.12
CA ASP A 138 -7.39 -1.71 1.32
C ASP A 138 -8.30 -2.79 1.95
N ASP A 139 -9.38 -2.37 2.57
CA ASP A 139 -10.36 -3.24 3.23
C ASP A 139 -11.11 -4.18 2.27
N GLN A 140 -11.00 -3.96 0.95
CA GLN A 140 -11.59 -4.81 -0.06
C GLN A 140 -10.76 -6.07 -0.36
N ILE A 141 -9.51 -6.12 0.11
CA ILE A 141 -8.69 -7.33 0.11
C ILE A 141 -8.66 -7.86 1.53
N ARG A 142 -9.44 -8.90 1.79
CA ARG A 142 -9.54 -9.50 3.11
C ARG A 142 -8.60 -10.67 3.25
N VAL A 143 -7.85 -10.70 4.35
CA VAL A 143 -6.88 -11.78 4.64
C VAL A 143 -7.20 -12.37 6.01
N GLU A 144 -7.24 -13.69 6.10
CA GLU A 144 -7.47 -14.40 7.35
C GLU A 144 -6.48 -15.56 7.49
N ARG A 145 -5.81 -15.66 8.63
CA ARG A 145 -4.89 -16.77 8.99
C ARG A 145 -5.44 -17.58 10.13
N LYS A 146 -5.58 -18.89 9.95
CA LYS A 146 -6.12 -19.81 10.95
C LYS A 146 -5.14 -20.95 11.23
N LEU A 147 -4.90 -21.23 12.51
CA LEU A 147 -4.28 -22.46 12.93
C LEU A 147 -5.27 -23.62 12.74
N ARG A 148 -4.95 -24.57 11.86
CA ARG A 148 -5.82 -25.72 11.55
C ARG A 148 -5.38 -26.98 12.26
N ARG A 149 -4.08 -27.10 12.55
CA ARG A 149 -3.52 -28.28 13.17
C ARG A 149 -2.43 -27.92 14.17
N ARG A 150 -2.51 -28.50 15.35
CA ARG A 150 -1.42 -28.56 16.31
C ARG A 150 -1.48 -29.88 17.05
N SER A 151 -0.53 -30.77 16.81
CA SER A 151 -0.46 -32.06 17.48
C SER A 151 0.98 -32.34 17.88
N THR A 152 1.14 -33.05 18.99
CA THR A 152 2.45 -33.46 19.48
C THR A 152 2.48 -35.00 19.57
N SER A 153 3.48 -35.60 18.94
CA SER A 153 3.74 -37.03 19.00
C SER A 153 5.08 -37.29 19.68
N LYS A 154 5.21 -38.45 20.31
CA LYS A 154 6.46 -38.91 20.90
C LYS A 154 6.93 -40.13 20.09
N ALA A 155 8.20 -40.14 19.70
CA ALA A 155 8.78 -41.37 19.16
C ALA A 155 8.82 -42.45 20.22
N VAL A 156 8.49 -43.69 19.83
CA VAL A 156 8.49 -44.85 20.72
C VAL A 156 9.93 -45.23 21.15
N ILE A 157 10.92 -44.91 20.31
CA ILE A 157 12.35 -45.17 20.52
C ILE A 157 13.11 -43.86 20.25
N GLY A 158 14.09 -43.51 21.12
CA GLY A 158 15.01 -42.40 20.90
C GLY A 158 14.68 -41.06 21.57
N GLY A 159 13.56 -40.98 22.32
CA GLY A 159 13.25 -39.77 23.13
C GLY A 159 13.02 -38.47 22.34
N THR A 160 12.72 -38.57 21.04
CA THR A 160 12.40 -37.44 20.21
C THR A 160 10.90 -37.11 20.29
N ARG A 161 10.57 -35.82 20.33
CA ARG A 161 9.20 -35.31 20.19
C ARG A 161 9.08 -34.61 18.85
N THR A 162 7.92 -34.77 18.24
CA THR A 162 7.57 -34.06 16.99
C THR A 162 6.30 -33.25 17.23
N ILE A 163 6.37 -31.97 16.96
CA ILE A 163 5.23 -31.08 16.97
C ILE A 163 4.86 -30.85 15.49
N ASP A 164 3.61 -31.09 15.16
CA ASP A 164 3.05 -30.92 13.81
C ASP A 164 2.09 -29.73 13.84
N ILE A 165 2.36 -28.71 13.01
CA ILE A 165 1.62 -27.45 12.97
C ILE A 165 1.18 -27.19 11.54
N GLY A 166 -0.09 -26.82 11.35
CA GLY A 166 -0.64 -26.49 10.05
C GLY A 166 -1.49 -25.23 10.10
N TYR A 167 -1.29 -24.36 9.14
CA TYR A 167 -2.03 -23.12 8.95
C TYR A 167 -2.82 -23.13 7.65
N GLU A 168 -3.87 -22.34 7.65
CA GLU A 168 -4.65 -21.99 6.46
C GLU A 168 -4.76 -20.47 6.41
N ILE A 169 -4.41 -19.90 5.24
CA ILE A 169 -4.57 -18.50 4.95
C ILE A 169 -5.62 -18.39 3.85
N THR A 170 -6.63 -17.57 4.06
CA THR A 170 -7.66 -17.26 3.06
C THR A 170 -7.48 -15.81 2.62
N VAL A 171 -7.45 -15.57 1.32
CA VAL A 171 -7.39 -14.25 0.71
C VAL A 171 -8.61 -14.07 -0.17
N GLU A 172 -9.41 -13.03 0.09
CA GLU A 172 -10.64 -12.72 -0.61
C GLU A 172 -10.51 -11.36 -1.30
N ASN A 173 -10.73 -11.32 -2.60
CA ASN A 173 -10.80 -10.08 -3.36
C ASN A 173 -12.27 -9.64 -3.50
N HIS A 174 -12.68 -8.65 -2.73
CA HIS A 174 -14.03 -8.06 -2.80
C HIS A 174 -14.13 -6.89 -3.80
N ARG A 175 -13.03 -6.56 -4.48
CA ARG A 175 -13.01 -5.58 -5.57
C ARG A 175 -13.72 -6.15 -6.81
N GLN A 176 -14.06 -5.26 -7.75
CA GLN A 176 -14.55 -5.68 -9.07
C GLN A 176 -13.40 -6.04 -10.01
N ASP A 177 -12.24 -5.43 -9.79
CA ASP A 177 -11.05 -5.61 -10.61
C ASP A 177 -10.15 -6.72 -10.07
N LYS A 178 -9.28 -7.19 -10.95
CA LYS A 178 -8.24 -8.15 -10.63
C LYS A 178 -7.21 -7.55 -9.67
N ALA A 179 -6.81 -8.32 -8.66
CA ALA A 179 -5.78 -7.96 -7.70
C ALA A 179 -4.60 -8.93 -7.76
N GLN A 180 -3.39 -8.38 -7.74
CA GLN A 180 -2.17 -9.14 -7.49
C GLN A 180 -1.86 -9.04 -5.99
N VAL A 181 -1.71 -10.17 -5.30
CA VAL A 181 -1.49 -10.20 -3.85
C VAL A 181 -0.28 -11.05 -3.53
N SER A 182 0.76 -10.42 -2.99
CA SER A 182 1.92 -11.08 -2.43
C SER A 182 1.65 -11.41 -0.96
N VAL A 183 1.60 -12.69 -0.62
CA VAL A 183 1.32 -13.17 0.73
C VAL A 183 2.61 -13.71 1.34
N HIS A 184 3.03 -13.12 2.45
CA HIS A 184 4.22 -13.51 3.20
C HIS A 184 3.84 -14.13 4.53
N ASP A 185 4.35 -15.32 4.81
CA ASP A 185 4.26 -15.98 6.11
C ASP A 185 5.59 -16.66 6.43
N HIS A 186 5.77 -17.24 7.60
CA HIS A 186 7.03 -17.87 7.93
C HIS A 186 6.84 -19.16 8.73
N ILE A 187 7.82 -20.03 8.61
CA ILE A 187 8.05 -21.16 9.53
C ILE A 187 9.23 -20.80 10.44
N PRO A 188 9.23 -21.25 11.69
CA PRO A 188 10.34 -20.96 12.60
C PRO A 188 11.64 -21.58 12.09
N VAL A 189 12.75 -20.89 12.33
CA VAL A 189 14.10 -21.43 12.15
C VAL A 189 14.76 -21.63 13.52
N SER A 190 15.60 -22.64 13.66
CA SER A 190 16.29 -22.92 14.92
C SER A 190 17.80 -22.75 14.74
N ALA A 191 18.42 -22.02 15.66
CA ALA A 191 19.88 -21.97 15.79
C ALA A 191 20.45 -23.20 16.54
N ASP A 192 19.58 -23.99 17.21
CA ASP A 192 19.97 -25.21 17.91
C ASP A 192 19.92 -26.39 16.94
N GLY A 193 21.06 -27.06 16.74
CA GLY A 193 21.19 -28.21 15.84
C GLY A 193 20.38 -29.44 16.24
N ASP A 194 19.94 -29.52 17.50
CA ASP A 194 19.09 -30.60 18.02
C ASP A 194 17.61 -30.37 17.71
N ILE A 195 17.22 -29.15 17.31
CA ILE A 195 15.86 -28.81 16.91
C ILE A 195 15.80 -28.71 15.38
N LYS A 196 14.98 -29.56 14.76
CA LYS A 196 14.84 -29.57 13.29
C LYS A 196 13.46 -29.14 12.87
N VAL A 197 13.38 -28.06 12.13
CA VAL A 197 12.15 -27.60 11.50
C VAL A 197 12.13 -28.04 10.04
N ARG A 198 10.99 -28.58 9.59
CA ARG A 198 10.82 -29.03 8.21
C ARG A 198 9.45 -28.68 7.69
N LEU A 199 9.41 -27.94 6.58
CA LEU A 199 8.21 -27.78 5.79
C LEU A 199 7.79 -29.15 5.22
N ARG A 200 6.53 -29.51 5.31
CA ARG A 200 6.02 -30.82 4.92
C ARG A 200 5.08 -30.77 3.73
N GLU A 201 4.12 -29.89 3.80
CA GLU A 201 3.08 -29.75 2.79
C GLU A 201 2.80 -28.29 2.57
N THR A 202 2.58 -27.92 1.31
CA THR A 202 2.12 -26.60 0.88
C THR A 202 1.07 -26.80 -0.22
N SER A 203 0.09 -25.93 -0.25
CA SER A 203 -0.91 -25.90 -1.34
C SER A 203 -1.53 -24.50 -1.42
N PRO A 204 -1.27 -23.73 -2.52
CA PRO A 204 -0.28 -24.03 -3.56
C PRO A 204 1.16 -24.01 -3.03
N ASP A 205 2.11 -24.43 -3.87
CA ASP A 205 3.52 -24.29 -3.54
C ASP A 205 3.90 -22.81 -3.47
N PRO A 206 4.78 -22.40 -2.52
CA PRO A 206 5.26 -21.04 -2.44
C PRO A 206 6.10 -20.67 -3.67
N ALA A 207 6.00 -19.44 -4.10
CA ALA A 207 6.85 -18.86 -5.14
C ALA A 207 8.31 -18.72 -4.68
N GLY A 208 8.51 -18.53 -3.36
CA GLY A 208 9.83 -18.40 -2.73
C GLY A 208 9.82 -18.95 -1.30
N GLN A 209 11.01 -19.43 -0.90
CA GLN A 209 11.35 -19.73 0.48
C GLN A 209 12.80 -19.31 0.72
N ASP A 210 13.04 -18.58 1.79
CA ASP A 210 14.40 -18.15 2.17
C ASP A 210 14.98 -18.95 3.34
N ASP A 211 16.24 -18.65 3.68
CA ASP A 211 16.96 -19.29 4.79
C ASP A 211 16.46 -18.86 6.18
N LEU A 212 15.69 -17.78 6.26
CA LEU A 212 15.03 -17.31 7.48
C LEU A 212 13.67 -17.96 7.68
N GLY A 213 13.25 -18.83 6.76
CA GLY A 213 11.98 -19.55 6.82
C GLY A 213 10.79 -18.76 6.31
N GLU A 214 11.01 -17.63 5.64
CA GLU A 214 9.95 -16.89 4.99
C GLU A 214 9.42 -17.66 3.78
N LEU A 215 8.10 -17.69 3.67
CA LEU A 215 7.37 -18.31 2.57
C LEU A 215 6.58 -17.21 1.84
N THR A 216 6.76 -17.11 0.54
CA THR A 216 6.08 -16.11 -0.30
C THR A 216 5.17 -16.79 -1.31
N TRP A 217 3.92 -16.32 -1.42
CA TRP A 217 2.97 -16.73 -2.45
C TRP A 217 2.51 -15.53 -3.26
N GLU A 218 2.57 -15.66 -4.58
CA GLU A 218 2.05 -14.65 -5.52
C GLU A 218 0.69 -15.10 -6.05
N LEU A 219 -0.36 -14.40 -5.64
CA LEU A 219 -1.73 -14.69 -6.00
C LEU A 219 -2.24 -13.68 -7.01
N SER A 220 -2.96 -14.18 -8.00
CA SER A 220 -3.67 -13.37 -8.99
C SER A 220 -5.16 -13.68 -8.86
N LEU A 221 -5.93 -12.75 -8.25
CA LEU A 221 -7.32 -12.94 -7.90
C LEU A 221 -8.22 -12.06 -8.76
N ASP A 222 -9.12 -12.67 -9.52
CA ASP A 222 -10.17 -11.94 -10.22
C ASP A 222 -11.16 -11.32 -9.22
N GLY A 223 -11.99 -10.37 -9.69
CA GLY A 223 -13.00 -9.72 -8.84
C GLY A 223 -13.97 -10.73 -8.22
N GLY A 224 -14.13 -10.68 -6.90
CA GLY A 224 -14.95 -11.62 -6.13
C GLY A 224 -14.31 -12.99 -5.88
N GLN A 225 -13.08 -13.22 -6.31
CA GLN A 225 -12.39 -14.51 -6.14
C GLN A 225 -11.79 -14.65 -4.75
N THR A 226 -11.76 -15.92 -4.28
CA THR A 226 -11.11 -16.33 -3.03
C THR A 226 -10.02 -17.34 -3.33
N ALA A 227 -8.83 -17.18 -2.74
CA ALA A 227 -7.78 -18.17 -2.72
C ALA A 227 -7.53 -18.68 -1.30
N THR A 228 -7.08 -19.91 -1.21
CA THR A 228 -6.72 -20.54 0.06
C THR A 228 -5.33 -21.15 -0.05
N ILE A 229 -4.45 -20.73 0.84
CA ILE A 229 -3.11 -21.28 1.03
C ILE A 229 -3.15 -22.19 2.26
N ARG A 230 -2.59 -23.38 2.15
CA ARG A 230 -2.39 -24.31 3.28
C ARG A 230 -0.94 -24.69 3.32
N TYR A 231 -0.35 -24.64 4.50
CA TYR A 231 0.99 -25.16 4.73
C TYR A 231 1.10 -25.84 6.07
N ARG A 232 2.01 -26.81 6.14
CA ARG A 232 2.26 -27.61 7.33
C ARG A 232 3.75 -27.83 7.53
N PHE A 233 4.20 -27.71 8.76
CA PHE A 233 5.57 -27.99 9.13
C PHE A 233 5.66 -28.81 10.41
N THR A 234 6.79 -29.48 10.59
CA THR A 234 7.10 -30.24 11.80
C THR A 234 8.31 -29.67 12.50
N VAL A 235 8.26 -29.68 13.84
CA VAL A 235 9.39 -29.36 14.71
C VAL A 235 9.76 -30.63 15.49
N GLU A 236 10.95 -31.15 15.22
CA GLU A 236 11.51 -32.31 15.89
C GLU A 236 12.52 -31.83 16.92
N HIS A 237 12.42 -32.31 18.18
CA HIS A 237 13.32 -31.91 19.26
C HIS A 237 13.49 -33.04 20.30
N PRO A 238 14.59 -33.08 21.06
CA PRO A 238 14.78 -34.01 22.17
C PRO A 238 13.72 -33.79 23.26
N ALA A 239 13.32 -34.88 23.97
CA ALA A 239 12.22 -34.79 24.94
C ALA A 239 12.52 -33.89 26.14
N GLN A 240 13.80 -33.68 26.47
CA GLN A 240 14.28 -32.83 27.55
C GLN A 240 14.33 -31.35 27.17
N VAL A 241 14.25 -31.02 25.87
CA VAL A 241 14.24 -29.64 25.38
C VAL A 241 12.81 -29.11 25.35
N THR A 242 12.61 -27.91 25.89
CA THR A 242 11.34 -27.20 25.79
C THR A 242 11.43 -26.20 24.63
N VAL A 243 10.56 -26.39 23.65
CA VAL A 243 10.48 -25.44 22.52
C VAL A 243 9.45 -24.36 22.86
N THR A 244 9.86 -23.11 22.77
CA THR A 244 9.02 -21.93 22.97
C THR A 244 8.92 -21.13 21.67
N GLY A 245 7.85 -20.34 21.50
CA GLY A 245 7.68 -19.46 20.32
C GLY A 245 7.06 -20.16 19.10
N LEU A 246 6.28 -21.23 19.30
CA LEU A 246 5.51 -21.92 18.24
C LEU A 246 4.04 -21.54 18.26
#